data_4be318c5c1c184565d0b69dfac9cd26d
#
_entry.id   4be318c5c1c184565d0b69dfac9cd26d
#
_cell.length_a   1.000
_cell.length_b   1.000
_cell.length_c   1.000
_cell.angle_alpha   90.00
_cell.angle_beta   90.00
_cell.angle_gamma   90.00
#
_symmetry.space_group_name_H-M   'P 1'
#
loop_
_entity.id
_entity.type
_entity.pdbx_description
1 polymer ?
#
loop_
_entity_poly.entity_id
_entity_poly.type
_entity_poly.pdbx_seq_one_letter_code
_entity_poly.pdbx_strand_id
1 'polypeptide(L)'
;MKQLEDLFLDALADVYYAEQKLEKALPKMAKAATHDDLRSAFEAHLIETHHHAELCEQIFEMFGQEAKSKKCPAILGIIDEAEGLISLVYTFFHLR
;
A
#
# COMPACT_ATOMS: atom_id res chain seq x y z
N MET A 1 3.07 -25.71 13.95
CA MET A 1 2.53 -25.31 15.27
C MET A 1 1.43 -24.29 15.07
N LYS A 2 0.30 -24.53 15.68
CA LYS A 2 -0.89 -23.68 15.52
C LYS A 2 -0.64 -22.21 15.91
N GLN A 3 0.11 -21.99 16.99
CA GLN A 3 0.41 -20.64 17.47
C GLN A 3 1.29 -19.86 16.48
N LEU A 4 2.24 -20.53 15.86
CA LEU A 4 3.11 -19.92 14.85
C LEU A 4 2.30 -19.60 13.58
N GLU A 5 1.40 -20.51 13.20
CA GLU A 5 0.50 -20.29 12.07
C GLU A 5 -0.42 -19.10 12.33
N ASP A 6 -1.01 -19.01 13.52
CA ASP A 6 -1.88 -17.90 13.89
C ASP A 6 -1.12 -16.57 13.85
N LEU A 7 0.12 -16.55 14.33
CA LEU A 7 0.95 -15.35 14.30
C LEU A 7 1.25 -14.94 12.86
N PHE A 8 1.57 -15.91 12.00
CA PHE A 8 1.84 -15.67 10.59
C PHE A 8 0.61 -15.08 9.89
N LEU A 9 -0.57 -15.67 10.11
CA LEU A 9 -1.81 -15.19 9.50
C LEU A 9 -2.19 -13.81 10.00
N ASP A 10 -1.93 -13.52 11.26
CA ASP A 10 -2.17 -12.18 11.81
C ASP A 10 -1.25 -11.15 11.15
N ALA A 11 0.03 -11.47 10.99
CA ALA A 11 0.98 -10.61 10.29
C ALA A 11 0.60 -10.44 8.81
N LEU A 12 0.14 -11.52 8.17
CA LEU A 12 -0.32 -11.47 6.78
C LEU A 12 -1.53 -10.55 6.61
N ALA A 13 -2.45 -10.56 7.58
CA ALA A 13 -3.60 -9.66 7.57
C ALA A 13 -3.18 -8.20 7.65
N ASP A 14 -2.14 -7.91 8.42
CA ASP A 14 -1.55 -6.58 8.54
C ASP A 14 -0.94 -6.13 7.20
N VAL A 15 -0.14 -7.00 6.58
CA VAL A 15 0.47 -6.74 5.26
C VAL A 15 -0.60 -6.57 4.19
N TYR A 16 -1.61 -7.41 4.20
CA TYR A 16 -2.71 -7.34 3.23
C TYR A 16 -3.44 -6.00 3.32
N TYR A 17 -3.71 -5.54 4.54
CA TYR A 17 -4.30 -4.22 4.77
C TYR A 17 -3.42 -3.12 4.15
N ALA A 18 -2.10 -3.19 4.39
CA ALA A 18 -1.15 -2.21 3.86
C ALA A 18 -1.18 -2.18 2.33
N GLU A 19 -1.19 -3.36 1.69
CA GLU A 19 -1.25 -3.45 0.23
C GLU A 19 -2.55 -2.87 -0.32
N GLN A 20 -3.68 -3.13 0.35
CA GLN A 20 -4.98 -2.57 -0.06
C GLN A 20 -5.01 -1.06 0.05
N LYS A 21 -4.41 -0.49 1.08
CA LYS A 21 -4.32 0.96 1.25
C LYS A 21 -3.43 1.59 0.19
N LEU A 22 -2.32 0.93 -0.15
CA LEU A 22 -1.44 1.39 -1.22
C LEU A 22 -2.11 1.35 -2.59
N GLU A 23 -2.95 0.34 -2.85
CA GLU A 23 -3.72 0.27 -4.10
C GLU A 23 -4.59 1.51 -4.30
N LYS A 24 -5.08 2.11 -3.22
CA LYS A 24 -5.90 3.32 -3.27
C LYS A 24 -5.07 4.60 -3.28
N ALA A 25 -3.95 4.61 -2.57
CA ALA A 25 -3.10 5.80 -2.42
C ALA A 25 -2.22 6.04 -3.64
N LEU A 26 -1.64 4.99 -4.21
CA LEU A 26 -0.68 5.12 -5.31
C LEU A 26 -1.26 5.82 -6.56
N PRO A 27 -2.49 5.53 -7.00
CA PRO A 27 -3.06 6.27 -8.14
C PRO A 27 -3.19 7.77 -7.88
N LYS A 28 -3.56 8.15 -6.64
CA LYS A 28 -3.67 9.55 -6.24
C LYS A 28 -2.31 10.21 -6.24
N MET A 29 -1.29 9.51 -5.74
CA MET A 29 0.08 10.00 -5.69
C MET A 29 0.65 10.18 -7.10
N ALA A 30 0.40 9.21 -7.99
CA ALA A 30 0.81 9.31 -9.40
C ALA A 30 0.17 10.52 -10.07
N LYS A 31 -1.12 10.73 -9.83
CA LYS A 31 -1.86 11.85 -10.41
C LYS A 31 -1.36 13.20 -9.90
N ALA A 32 -0.94 13.25 -8.64
CA ALA A 32 -0.45 14.48 -8.01
C ALA A 32 1.02 14.76 -8.31
N ALA A 33 1.76 13.77 -8.80
CA ALA A 33 3.19 13.93 -9.08
C ALA A 33 3.42 14.93 -10.23
N THR A 34 4.34 15.86 -10.01
CA THR A 34 4.66 16.89 -11.00
C THR A 34 5.84 16.50 -11.88
N HIS A 35 6.53 15.43 -11.56
CA HIS A 35 7.69 14.91 -12.29
C HIS A 35 7.34 13.58 -12.94
N ASP A 36 7.64 13.44 -14.22
CA ASP A 36 7.27 12.24 -14.97
C ASP A 36 7.91 10.96 -14.44
N ASP A 37 9.18 11.03 -14.03
CA ASP A 37 9.86 9.86 -13.45
C ASP A 37 9.21 9.41 -12.15
N LEU A 38 8.79 10.36 -11.32
CA LEU A 38 8.10 10.05 -10.07
C LEU A 38 6.74 9.43 -10.33
N ARG A 39 6.01 9.98 -11.30
CA ARG A 39 4.71 9.43 -11.70
C ARG A 39 4.86 7.99 -12.20
N SER A 40 5.84 7.75 -13.06
CA SER A 40 6.11 6.41 -13.58
C SER A 40 6.48 5.44 -12.46
N ALA A 41 7.24 5.90 -11.47
CA ALA A 41 7.61 5.08 -10.32
C ALA A 41 6.37 4.68 -9.50
N PHE A 42 5.44 5.61 -9.26
CA PHE A 42 4.19 5.31 -8.56
C PHE A 42 3.33 4.32 -9.35
N GLU A 43 3.26 4.51 -10.67
CA GLU A 43 2.48 3.61 -11.53
C GLU A 43 3.05 2.20 -11.55
N ALA A 44 4.38 2.07 -11.62
CA ALA A 44 5.05 0.78 -11.56
C ALA A 44 4.83 0.11 -10.18
N HIS A 45 4.92 0.88 -9.11
CA HIS A 45 4.68 0.39 -7.77
C HIS A 45 3.23 -0.09 -7.60
N LEU A 46 2.29 0.59 -8.22
CA LEU A 46 0.88 0.19 -8.17
C LEU A 46 0.69 -1.21 -8.77
N ILE A 47 1.34 -1.50 -9.89
CA ILE A 47 1.27 -2.81 -10.53
C ILE A 47 1.81 -3.88 -9.58
N GLU A 48 2.95 -3.64 -8.94
CA GLU A 48 3.53 -4.55 -7.96
C GLU A 48 2.62 -4.73 -6.75
N THR A 49 1.99 -3.66 -6.29
CA THR A 49 1.09 -3.66 -5.15
C THR A 49 -0.14 -4.53 -5.41
N HIS A 50 -0.74 -4.43 -6.61
CA HIS A 50 -1.83 -5.32 -7.01
C HIS A 50 -1.40 -6.78 -6.95
N HIS A 51 -0.21 -7.08 -7.44
CA HIS A 51 0.33 -8.44 -7.42
C HIS A 51 0.55 -8.92 -5.98
N HIS A 52 1.08 -8.07 -5.10
CA HIS A 52 1.28 -8.40 -3.69
C HIS A 52 -0.05 -8.68 -2.98
N ALA A 53 -1.09 -7.89 -3.27
CA ALA A 53 -2.41 -8.12 -2.70
C ALA A 53 -2.97 -9.47 -3.13
N GLU A 54 -2.83 -9.83 -4.42
CA GLU A 54 -3.25 -11.14 -4.92
C GLU A 54 -2.48 -12.27 -4.25
N LEU A 55 -1.17 -12.10 -4.04
CA LEU A 55 -0.35 -13.10 -3.34
C LEU A 55 -0.83 -13.30 -1.91
N CYS A 56 -1.17 -12.22 -1.20
CA CYS A 56 -1.73 -12.34 0.14
C CYS A 56 -3.02 -13.17 0.12
N GLU A 57 -3.90 -12.92 -0.83
CA GLU A 57 -5.15 -13.68 -0.98
C GLU A 57 -4.88 -15.16 -1.23
N GLN A 58 -3.93 -15.47 -2.09
CA GLN A 58 -3.52 -16.85 -2.39
C GLN A 58 -2.95 -17.55 -1.16
N ILE A 59 -2.15 -16.85 -0.37
CA ILE A 59 -1.55 -17.43 0.83
C ILE A 59 -2.64 -17.72 1.87
N PHE A 60 -3.60 -16.82 2.08
CA PHE A 60 -4.75 -17.10 2.96
C PHE A 60 -5.50 -18.36 2.50
N GLU A 61 -5.74 -18.48 1.20
CA GLU A 61 -6.42 -19.64 0.63
C GLU A 61 -5.65 -20.93 0.89
N MET A 62 -4.33 -20.91 0.79
CA MET A 62 -3.47 -22.06 1.08
C MET A 62 -3.65 -22.56 2.51
N PHE A 63 -4.00 -21.68 3.43
CA PHE A 63 -4.28 -22.02 4.83
C PHE A 63 -5.77 -22.31 5.09
N GLY A 64 -6.58 -22.38 4.03
CA GLY A 64 -8.02 -22.62 4.17
C GLY A 64 -8.78 -21.46 4.80
N GLN A 65 -8.25 -20.26 4.69
CA GLN A 65 -8.81 -19.06 5.30
C GLN A 65 -9.29 -18.09 4.21
N GLU A 66 -10.33 -17.31 4.52
CA GLU A 66 -10.68 -16.18 3.69
C GLU A 66 -9.70 -15.04 3.95
N ALA A 67 -9.36 -14.31 2.89
CA ALA A 67 -8.47 -13.15 3.01
C ALA A 67 -9.14 -12.11 3.91
N LYS A 68 -8.40 -11.63 4.89
CA LYS A 68 -8.87 -10.58 5.80
C LYS A 68 -7.75 -9.59 6.05
N SER A 69 -8.12 -8.35 6.31
CA SER A 69 -7.17 -7.28 6.61
C SER A 69 -7.27 -6.88 8.07
N LYS A 70 -6.13 -6.47 8.61
CA LYS A 70 -6.03 -5.95 9.97
C LYS A 70 -5.44 -4.55 9.89
N LYS A 71 -6.11 -3.57 10.45
CA LYS A 71 -5.69 -2.17 10.37
C LYS A 71 -4.23 -2.01 10.81
N CYS A 72 -3.46 -1.37 9.94
CA CYS A 72 -2.03 -1.11 10.15
C CYS A 72 -1.83 0.41 10.29
N PRO A 73 -1.69 0.94 11.49
CA PRO A 73 -1.47 2.38 11.69
C PRO A 73 -0.18 2.86 11.03
N ALA A 74 0.83 2.02 10.94
CA ALA A 74 2.11 2.38 10.34
C ALA A 74 1.96 2.78 8.87
N ILE A 75 1.23 1.97 8.07
CA ILE A 75 1.05 2.28 6.65
C ILE A 75 0.19 3.53 6.46
N LEU A 76 -0.80 3.73 7.31
CA LEU A 76 -1.63 4.94 7.24
C LEU A 76 -0.80 6.19 7.49
N GLY A 77 0.12 6.15 8.47
CA GLY A 77 1.02 7.26 8.75
C GLY A 77 1.99 7.53 7.62
N ILE A 78 2.56 6.48 7.02
CA ILE A 78 3.49 6.60 5.89
C ILE A 78 2.78 7.24 4.70
N ILE A 79 1.57 6.77 4.37
CA ILE A 79 0.79 7.31 3.25
C ILE A 79 0.44 8.77 3.51
N ASP A 80 0.01 9.10 4.73
CA ASP A 80 -0.35 10.46 5.10
C ASP A 80 0.85 11.40 4.94
N GLU A 81 2.02 11.01 5.41
CA GLU A 81 3.23 11.80 5.25
C GLU A 81 3.62 11.96 3.79
N ALA A 82 3.52 10.90 2.99
CA ALA A 82 3.85 10.96 1.57
C ALA A 82 2.92 11.91 0.82
N GLU A 83 1.62 11.83 1.10
CA GLU A 83 0.64 12.72 0.48
C GLU A 83 0.87 14.17 0.89
N GLY A 84 1.21 14.41 2.15
CA GLY A 84 1.54 15.74 2.65
C GLY A 84 2.78 16.31 1.97
N LEU A 85 3.80 15.50 1.77
CA LEU A 85 5.03 15.93 1.08
C LEU A 85 4.77 16.26 -0.38
N ILE A 86 3.99 15.45 -1.08
CA ILE A 86 3.65 15.69 -2.48
C ILE A 86 2.86 16.98 -2.61
N SER A 87 1.90 17.22 -1.72
CA SER A 87 1.11 18.44 -1.69
C SER A 87 1.98 19.67 -1.48
N LEU A 88 2.96 19.58 -0.59
CA LEU A 88 3.89 20.67 -0.30
C LEU A 88 4.74 21.00 -1.53
N VAL A 89 5.29 19.98 -2.19
CA VAL A 89 6.10 20.15 -3.40
C VAL A 89 5.26 20.77 -4.51
N TYR A 90 4.05 20.30 -4.71
CA TYR A 90 3.10 20.87 -5.69
C TYR A 90 2.88 22.36 -5.43
N THR A 91 2.58 22.71 -4.19
CA THR A 91 2.34 24.10 -3.78
C THR A 91 3.57 24.95 -4.05
N PHE A 92 4.74 24.47 -3.69
CA PHE A 92 6.00 25.20 -3.90
C PHE A 92 6.23 25.53 -5.38
N PHE A 93 6.00 24.57 -6.28
CA PHE A 93 6.20 24.78 -7.72
C PHE A 93 5.12 25.68 -8.36
N HIS A 94 3.97 25.82 -7.73
CA HIS A 94 2.85 26.61 -8.27
C HIS A 94 2.69 27.99 -7.62
N LEU A 95 3.58 28.35 -6.70
CA LEU A 95 3.59 29.65 -6.05
C LEU A 95 4.31 30.76 -6.86
N ARG A 96 4.82 30.44 -8.03
CA ARG A 96 5.56 31.41 -8.86
C ARG A 96 4.63 32.35 -9.62
#